data_9cfc3ef999d3da2923042ad0002c7501
#
_entry.id   9cfc3ef999d3da2923042ad0002c7501
#
_cell.length_a   1.000
_cell.length_b   1.000
_cell.length_c   1.000
_cell.angle_alpha   90.00
_cell.angle_beta   90.00
_cell.angle_gamma   90.00
#
_symmetry.space_group_name_H-M   'P 1'
#
loop_
_entity.id
_entity.type
_entity.pdbx_description
1 polymer ?
#
loop_
_entity_poly.entity_id
_entity_poly.type
_entity_poly.pdbx_seq_one_letter_code
_entity_poly.pdbx_strand_id
1 'polypeptide(L)'
;MIVRLVGSEMCIRDRYTGEVDALGTLRLLDAIRLLDHECRYYQASTSELYGLVQEVPQTETTPFYPRSPYGVAKLYAYWITRNYREAYGIHASNGILFNHESQRRGETFVTRKITMGLSRISTGMQQELVLGNLDAKRDWGHAKDYVRGMWMITQHEKADDFVLATGKMYSVREFVEYAAEYFGFSIQWRGEGLSLIHISEPTRRTI
;
A
#
# COMPACT_ATOMS: atom_id res chain seq x y z
N MET A 1 -10.09 -3.08 27.46
CA MET A 1 -10.59 -1.68 27.56
C MET A 1 -9.71 -0.82 26.65
N ILE A 2 -10.18 -0.52 25.43
CA ILE A 2 -9.45 0.36 24.51
C ILE A 2 -9.69 1.77 25.03
N VAL A 3 -8.67 2.37 25.63
CA VAL A 3 -8.68 3.79 25.98
C VAL A 3 -8.71 4.56 24.66
N ARG A 4 -9.88 5.06 24.30
CA ARG A 4 -10.04 6.02 23.21
C ARG A 4 -9.41 7.33 23.66
N LEU A 5 -8.18 7.58 23.30
CA LEU A 5 -7.51 8.86 23.48
C LEU A 5 -8.16 9.86 22.50
N VAL A 6 -9.21 10.52 22.94
CA VAL A 6 -9.82 11.66 22.24
C VAL A 6 -8.81 12.80 22.30
N GLY A 7 -8.33 13.27 21.15
CA GLY A 7 -7.24 14.25 21.03
C GLY A 7 -5.84 13.63 20.92
N SER A 8 -5.76 12.32 20.72
CA SER A 8 -4.52 11.57 20.56
C SER A 8 -3.82 11.88 19.24
N GLU A 9 -2.53 11.51 19.13
CA GLU A 9 -1.73 11.54 17.90
C GLU A 9 -2.44 10.93 16.70
N MET A 10 -3.34 9.96 16.90
CA MET A 10 -4.15 9.34 15.86
C MET A 10 -5.12 10.35 15.22
N CYS A 11 -5.83 11.15 16.01
CA CYS A 11 -6.74 12.18 15.48
C CYS A 11 -5.98 13.30 14.74
N ILE A 12 -4.76 13.64 15.21
CA ILE A 12 -3.90 14.60 14.52
C ILE A 12 -3.44 14.02 13.17
N ARG A 13 -3.06 12.76 13.14
CA ARG A 13 -2.69 12.05 11.90
C ARG A 13 -3.86 11.99 10.92
N ASP A 14 -5.07 11.72 11.39
CA ASP A 14 -6.26 11.63 10.54
C ASP A 14 -6.60 12.99 9.91
N ARG A 15 -6.49 14.08 10.67
CA ARG A 15 -6.65 15.44 10.14
C ARG A 15 -5.57 15.77 9.11
N TYR A 16 -4.31 15.48 9.43
CA TYR A 16 -3.19 15.68 8.51
C TYR A 16 -3.37 14.88 7.21
N THR A 17 -3.80 13.62 7.32
CA THR A 17 -4.12 12.77 6.16
C THR A 17 -5.23 13.39 5.31
N GLY A 18 -6.30 13.90 5.93
CA GLY A 18 -7.37 14.62 5.23
C GLY A 18 -6.87 15.86 4.50
N GLU A 19 -6.04 16.67 5.17
CA GLU A 19 -5.46 17.88 4.57
C GLU A 19 -4.53 17.59 3.40
N VAL A 20 -3.67 16.58 3.52
CA VAL A 20 -2.66 16.25 2.50
C VAL A 20 -3.27 15.44 1.36
N ASP A 21 -3.93 14.33 1.68
CA ASP A 21 -4.37 13.37 0.66
C ASP A 21 -5.68 13.80 -0.02
N ALA A 22 -6.60 14.42 0.72
CA ALA A 22 -7.88 14.86 0.15
C ALA A 22 -7.80 16.30 -0.36
N LEU A 23 -7.65 17.28 0.53
CA LEU A 23 -7.64 18.69 0.15
C LEU A 23 -6.41 19.10 -0.65
N GLY A 24 -5.27 18.45 -0.43
CA GLY A 24 -4.08 18.65 -1.25
C GLY A 24 -4.33 18.32 -2.72
N THR A 25 -5.04 17.23 -3.00
CA THR A 25 -5.47 16.87 -4.36
C THR A 25 -6.34 17.95 -4.99
N LEU A 26 -7.35 18.43 -4.26
CA LEU A 26 -8.22 19.52 -4.74
C LEU A 26 -7.42 20.78 -5.07
N ARG A 27 -6.48 21.19 -4.19
CA ARG A 27 -5.65 22.39 -4.41
C ARG A 27 -4.80 22.28 -5.66
N LEU A 28 -4.25 21.10 -5.95
CA LEU A 28 -3.47 20.86 -7.17
C LEU A 28 -4.35 20.92 -8.42
N LEU A 29 -5.52 20.30 -8.40
CA LEU A 29 -6.46 20.33 -9.51
C LEU A 29 -7.00 21.75 -9.78
N ASP A 30 -7.30 22.50 -8.72
CA ASP A 30 -7.67 23.91 -8.83
C ASP A 30 -6.54 24.76 -9.46
N ALA A 31 -5.30 24.55 -9.03
CA ALA A 31 -4.16 25.24 -9.60
C ALA A 31 -4.01 24.95 -11.10
N ILE A 32 -4.13 23.68 -11.52
CA ILE A 32 -4.10 23.27 -12.92
C ILE A 32 -5.20 23.98 -13.70
N ARG A 33 -6.43 23.95 -13.18
CA ARG A 33 -7.60 24.58 -13.80
C ARG A 33 -7.45 26.11 -13.96
N LEU A 34 -6.96 26.78 -12.91
CA LEU A 34 -6.79 28.23 -12.90
C LEU A 34 -5.65 28.73 -13.78
N LEU A 35 -4.60 27.92 -13.93
CA LEU A 35 -3.46 28.24 -14.76
C LEU A 35 -3.66 27.85 -16.23
N ASP A 36 -4.77 27.21 -16.56
CA ASP A 36 -5.11 26.71 -17.91
C ASP A 36 -3.96 25.91 -18.54
N HIS A 37 -3.37 25.04 -17.73
CA HIS A 37 -2.24 24.25 -18.18
C HIS A 37 -2.67 22.95 -18.83
N GLU A 38 -2.19 22.71 -20.04
CA GLU A 38 -2.25 21.43 -20.73
C GLU A 38 -1.31 20.42 -20.05
N CYS A 39 -1.51 20.16 -18.77
CA CYS A 39 -0.76 19.15 -18.05
C CYS A 39 -1.56 17.87 -17.86
N ARG A 40 -0.88 16.73 -17.90
CA ARG A 40 -1.47 15.44 -17.59
C ARG A 40 -1.28 15.17 -16.10
N TYR A 41 -2.38 15.08 -15.38
CA TYR A 41 -2.39 14.85 -13.95
C TYR A 41 -2.59 13.37 -13.63
N TYR A 42 -1.76 12.83 -12.77
CA TYR A 42 -1.88 11.48 -12.23
C TYR A 42 -2.20 11.54 -10.73
N GLN A 43 -3.33 10.98 -10.34
CA GLN A 43 -3.70 10.79 -8.94
C GLN A 43 -3.27 9.41 -8.47
N ALA A 44 -2.36 9.38 -7.49
CA ALA A 44 -2.00 8.15 -6.80
C ALA A 44 -3.16 7.70 -5.90
N SER A 45 -4.02 6.86 -6.43
CA SER A 45 -5.06 6.17 -5.69
C SER A 45 -4.53 4.86 -5.10
N THR A 46 -5.37 4.08 -4.44
CA THR A 46 -4.95 2.93 -3.64
C THR A 46 -6.02 1.84 -3.61
N SER A 47 -5.61 0.59 -3.48
CA SER A 47 -6.53 -0.54 -3.22
C SER A 47 -7.28 -0.41 -1.89
N GLU A 48 -6.84 0.47 -0.96
CA GLU A 48 -7.57 0.78 0.28
C GLU A 48 -8.94 1.44 0.03
N LEU A 49 -9.21 1.92 -1.20
CA LEU A 49 -10.54 2.38 -1.60
C LEU A 49 -11.57 1.24 -1.51
N TYR A 50 -11.18 0.04 -1.90
CA TYR A 50 -12.07 -1.13 -1.84
C TYR A 50 -12.41 -1.54 -0.41
N GLY A 51 -11.47 -1.42 0.53
CA GLY A 51 -11.67 -1.62 1.96
C GLY A 51 -12.35 -2.94 2.31
N LEU A 52 -13.64 -2.90 2.68
CA LEU A 52 -14.49 -4.09 2.77
C LEU A 52 -14.89 -4.50 1.36
N VAL A 53 -14.10 -5.40 0.78
CA VAL A 53 -14.23 -5.83 -0.61
C VAL A 53 -15.64 -6.31 -0.93
N GLN A 54 -16.27 -5.74 -1.96
CA GLN A 54 -17.63 -6.05 -2.39
C GLN A 54 -17.66 -7.05 -3.54
N GLU A 55 -16.56 -7.18 -4.28
CA GLU A 55 -16.45 -7.97 -5.49
C GLU A 55 -15.03 -8.52 -5.67
N VAL A 56 -14.90 -9.73 -6.22
CA VAL A 56 -13.60 -10.37 -6.50
C VAL A 56 -13.63 -10.99 -7.89
N PRO A 57 -12.66 -10.68 -8.77
CA PRO A 57 -11.57 -9.69 -8.59
C PRO A 57 -12.10 -8.26 -8.58
N GLN A 58 -11.34 -7.34 -7.95
CA GLN A 58 -11.64 -5.92 -7.99
C GLN A 58 -11.28 -5.33 -9.36
N THR A 59 -12.14 -4.44 -9.82
CA THR A 59 -12.01 -3.71 -11.09
C THR A 59 -12.21 -2.21 -10.86
N GLU A 60 -12.09 -1.40 -11.91
CA GLU A 60 -12.34 0.04 -11.87
C GLU A 60 -13.80 0.39 -11.53
N THR A 61 -14.73 -0.56 -11.70
CA THR A 61 -16.16 -0.39 -11.43
C THR A 61 -16.61 -1.03 -10.11
N THR A 62 -15.74 -1.76 -9.43
CA THR A 62 -16.04 -2.35 -8.12
C THR A 62 -16.36 -1.27 -7.10
N PRO A 63 -17.50 -1.36 -6.38
CA PRO A 63 -17.88 -0.37 -5.37
C PRO A 63 -16.82 -0.21 -4.27
N PHE A 64 -16.55 1.03 -3.90
CA PHE A 64 -15.62 1.35 -2.84
C PHE A 64 -16.29 1.32 -1.47
N TYR A 65 -15.58 0.75 -0.48
CA TYR A 65 -16.00 0.72 0.92
C TYR A 65 -14.81 0.89 1.87
N PRO A 66 -14.16 2.09 1.90
CA PRO A 66 -12.93 2.29 2.68
C PRO A 66 -13.17 2.04 4.18
N ARG A 67 -12.15 1.49 4.85
CA ARG A 67 -12.21 1.11 6.27
C ARG A 67 -11.18 1.84 7.13
N SER A 68 -10.52 2.86 6.57
CA SER A 68 -9.53 3.67 7.28
C SER A 68 -9.69 5.15 6.92
N PRO A 69 -9.28 6.09 7.82
CA PRO A 69 -9.25 7.52 7.50
C PRO A 69 -8.42 7.82 6.24
N TYR A 70 -7.32 7.09 6.04
CA TYR A 70 -6.53 7.17 4.82
C TYR A 70 -7.33 6.76 3.59
N GLY A 71 -8.02 5.62 3.63
CA GLY A 71 -8.87 5.17 2.52
C GLY A 71 -9.97 6.18 2.20
N VAL A 72 -10.59 6.80 3.22
CA VAL A 72 -11.61 7.85 3.03
C VAL A 72 -11.01 9.11 2.39
N ALA A 73 -9.84 9.56 2.83
CA ALA A 73 -9.16 10.71 2.23
C ALA A 73 -8.78 10.45 0.76
N LYS A 74 -8.28 9.26 0.46
CA LYS A 74 -7.97 8.83 -0.91
C LYS A 74 -9.24 8.64 -1.76
N LEU A 75 -10.37 8.27 -1.16
CA LEU A 75 -11.65 8.21 -1.85
C LEU A 75 -12.12 9.60 -2.29
N TYR A 76 -11.99 10.60 -1.43
CA TYR A 76 -12.23 11.99 -1.82
C TYR A 76 -11.32 12.39 -2.98
N ALA A 77 -10.02 12.11 -2.89
CA ALA A 77 -9.06 12.43 -3.94
C ALA A 77 -9.40 11.75 -5.27
N TYR A 78 -9.82 10.50 -5.24
CA TYR A 78 -10.29 9.76 -6.42
C TYR A 78 -11.49 10.48 -7.09
N TRP A 79 -12.53 10.77 -6.32
CA TRP A 79 -13.75 11.35 -6.87
C TRP A 79 -13.58 12.79 -7.33
N ILE A 80 -12.78 13.60 -6.62
CA ILE A 80 -12.53 14.97 -7.06
C ILE A 80 -11.70 15.00 -8.34
N THR A 81 -10.74 14.07 -8.51
CA THR A 81 -9.97 13.92 -9.75
C THR A 81 -10.89 13.56 -10.92
N ARG A 82 -11.78 12.61 -10.74
CA ARG A 82 -12.78 12.23 -11.73
C ARG A 82 -13.72 13.38 -12.05
N ASN A 83 -14.20 14.10 -11.05
CA ASN A 83 -15.08 15.26 -11.22
C ASN A 83 -14.41 16.36 -12.06
N TYR A 84 -13.13 16.67 -11.78
CA TYR A 84 -12.39 17.69 -12.54
C TYR A 84 -12.12 17.26 -13.98
N ARG A 85 -11.87 15.98 -14.22
CA ARG A 85 -11.78 15.40 -15.56
C ARG A 85 -13.09 15.60 -16.34
N GLU A 86 -14.23 15.27 -15.74
CA GLU A 86 -15.54 15.32 -16.38
C GLU A 86 -16.07 16.76 -16.54
N ALA A 87 -15.87 17.62 -15.53
CA ALA A 87 -16.42 18.96 -15.50
C ALA A 87 -15.59 20.00 -16.27
N TYR A 88 -14.26 19.84 -16.28
CA TYR A 88 -13.34 20.85 -16.82
C TYR A 88 -12.47 20.32 -17.98
N GLY A 89 -12.62 19.06 -18.37
CA GLY A 89 -11.85 18.47 -19.46
C GLY A 89 -10.36 18.29 -19.17
N ILE A 90 -9.95 18.38 -17.89
CA ILE A 90 -8.55 18.19 -17.49
C ILE A 90 -8.15 16.74 -17.74
N HIS A 91 -6.98 16.52 -18.35
CA HIS A 91 -6.43 15.17 -18.50
C HIS A 91 -5.94 14.64 -17.16
N ALA A 92 -6.87 14.19 -16.32
CA ALA A 92 -6.62 13.71 -14.95
C ALA A 92 -7.01 12.24 -14.81
N SER A 93 -6.06 11.39 -14.51
CA SER A 93 -6.24 9.93 -14.38
C SER A 93 -5.99 9.46 -12.96
N ASN A 94 -6.77 8.48 -12.50
CA ASN A 94 -6.51 7.76 -11.25
C ASN A 94 -5.78 6.44 -11.53
N GLY A 95 -4.76 6.14 -10.74
CA GLY A 95 -4.17 4.82 -10.68
C GLY A 95 -4.52 4.14 -9.35
N ILE A 96 -5.39 3.13 -9.36
CA ILE A 96 -5.77 2.36 -8.18
C ILE A 96 -4.73 1.26 -7.99
N LEU A 97 -3.70 1.57 -7.19
CA LEU A 97 -2.55 0.72 -7.04
C LEU A 97 -2.69 -0.24 -5.87
N PHE A 98 -2.39 -1.51 -6.14
CA PHE A 98 -2.15 -2.50 -5.10
C PHE A 98 -0.76 -2.33 -4.49
N ASN A 99 -0.38 -3.20 -3.54
CA ASN A 99 0.86 -3.02 -2.81
C ASN A 99 2.08 -3.18 -3.74
N HIS A 100 2.99 -2.24 -3.70
CA HIS A 100 4.21 -2.27 -4.51
C HIS A 100 5.42 -2.01 -3.64
N GLU A 101 6.42 -2.85 -3.79
CA GLU A 101 7.51 -3.02 -2.87
C GLU A 101 8.87 -2.85 -3.56
N SER A 102 9.85 -2.40 -2.78
CA SER A 102 11.24 -2.32 -3.21
C SER A 102 12.18 -2.24 -2.00
N GLN A 103 13.49 -2.21 -2.25
CA GLN A 103 14.49 -2.00 -1.21
C GLN A 103 14.34 -0.64 -0.50
N ARG A 104 13.62 0.30 -1.12
CA ARG A 104 13.35 1.65 -0.57
C ARG A 104 12.03 1.75 0.19
N ARG A 105 11.31 0.63 0.36
CA ARG A 105 10.06 0.63 1.14
C ARG A 105 10.32 1.09 2.57
N GLY A 106 9.42 1.89 3.13
CA GLY A 106 9.52 2.35 4.52
C GLY A 106 9.58 1.18 5.51
N GLU A 107 10.39 1.30 6.55
CA GLU A 107 10.70 0.23 7.50
C GLU A 107 9.50 -0.27 8.32
N THR A 108 8.47 0.55 8.45
CA THR A 108 7.23 0.24 9.15
C THR A 108 6.30 -0.69 8.37
N PHE A 109 6.52 -0.82 7.06
CA PHE A 109 5.73 -1.70 6.21
C PHE A 109 6.14 -3.16 6.37
N VAL A 110 5.17 -4.07 6.32
CA VAL A 110 5.33 -5.48 6.68
C VAL A 110 6.45 -6.16 5.89
N THR A 111 6.54 -5.97 4.58
CA THR A 111 7.57 -6.57 3.73
C THR A 111 8.98 -6.12 4.12
N ARG A 112 9.16 -4.82 4.34
CA ARG A 112 10.45 -4.26 4.76
C ARG A 112 10.79 -4.67 6.20
N LYS A 113 9.81 -4.68 7.10
CA LYS A 113 9.97 -5.17 8.47
C LYS A 113 10.47 -6.62 8.49
N ILE A 114 9.90 -7.49 7.65
CA ILE A 114 10.29 -8.89 7.53
C ILE A 114 11.73 -9.00 7.02
N THR A 115 12.06 -8.40 5.89
CA THR A 115 13.39 -8.51 5.29
C THR A 115 14.50 -7.95 6.18
N MET A 116 14.24 -6.83 6.86
CA MET A 116 15.18 -6.25 7.84
C MET A 116 15.31 -7.12 9.09
N GLY A 117 14.19 -7.66 9.61
CA GLY A 117 14.21 -8.56 10.75
C GLY A 117 15.04 -9.82 10.46
N LEU A 118 14.80 -10.47 9.32
CA LEU A 118 15.57 -11.63 8.89
C LEU A 118 17.06 -11.31 8.71
N SER A 119 17.38 -10.16 8.12
CA SER A 119 18.77 -9.71 7.99
C SER A 119 19.45 -9.48 9.36
N ARG A 120 18.73 -8.90 10.34
CA ARG A 120 19.25 -8.72 11.71
C ARG A 120 19.45 -10.06 12.41
N ILE A 121 18.55 -11.02 12.18
CA ILE A 121 18.68 -12.38 12.73
C ILE A 121 19.92 -13.08 12.13
N SER A 122 20.14 -12.96 10.82
CA SER A 122 21.30 -13.57 10.15
C SER A 122 22.64 -13.04 10.64
N THR A 123 22.67 -11.83 11.17
CA THR A 123 23.87 -11.17 11.74
C THR A 123 23.96 -11.29 13.27
N GLY A 124 23.03 -12.01 13.90
CA GLY A 124 22.99 -12.16 15.36
C GLY A 124 22.55 -10.92 16.14
N MET A 125 22.08 -9.88 15.46
CA MET A 125 21.60 -8.63 16.08
C MET A 125 20.17 -8.75 16.64
N GLN A 126 19.44 -9.79 16.25
CA GLN A 126 18.06 -10.04 16.68
C GLN A 126 17.83 -11.55 16.74
N GLN A 127 17.04 -12.02 17.71
CA GLN A 127 16.77 -13.45 17.89
C GLN A 127 15.41 -13.87 17.34
N GLU A 128 14.45 -12.95 17.27
CA GLU A 128 13.09 -13.24 16.88
C GLU A 128 12.48 -12.10 16.06
N LEU A 129 11.46 -12.41 15.27
CA LEU A 129 10.67 -11.44 14.53
C LEU A 129 9.21 -11.51 14.98
N VAL A 130 8.68 -10.39 15.48
CA VAL A 130 7.29 -10.28 15.91
C VAL A 130 6.45 -9.67 14.79
N LEU A 131 5.42 -10.39 14.36
CA LEU A 131 4.48 -9.96 13.34
C LEU A 131 3.03 -10.07 13.85
N GLY A 132 2.15 -9.33 13.18
CA GLY A 132 0.72 -9.37 13.45
C GLY A 132 0.02 -10.53 12.71
N ASN A 133 -1.10 -10.22 12.04
CA ASN A 133 -1.88 -11.21 11.30
C ASN A 133 -1.10 -11.81 10.13
N LEU A 134 -0.73 -13.08 10.26
CA LEU A 134 0.05 -13.81 9.26
C LEU A 134 -0.78 -14.28 8.06
N ASP A 135 -2.08 -14.41 8.23
CA ASP A 135 -2.98 -14.94 7.21
C ASP A 135 -3.57 -13.83 6.32
N ALA A 136 -3.25 -12.57 6.65
CA ALA A 136 -3.60 -11.43 5.82
C ALA A 136 -2.95 -11.56 4.43
N LYS A 137 -3.80 -11.57 3.40
CA LYS A 137 -3.34 -11.69 2.00
C LYS A 137 -3.21 -10.31 1.37
N ARG A 138 -2.21 -10.16 0.52
CA ARG A 138 -1.95 -8.96 -0.27
C ARG A 138 -1.47 -9.33 -1.67
N ASP A 139 -1.85 -8.51 -2.64
CA ASP A 139 -1.20 -8.49 -3.95
C ASP A 139 0.04 -7.59 -3.83
N TRP A 140 1.22 -8.17 -3.95
CA TRP A 140 2.49 -7.44 -3.92
C TRP A 140 3.18 -7.51 -5.27
N GLY A 141 3.50 -6.37 -5.83
CA GLY A 141 4.29 -6.25 -7.05
C GLY A 141 5.59 -5.48 -6.81
N HIS A 142 6.41 -5.38 -7.83
CA HIS A 142 7.66 -4.62 -7.76
C HIS A 142 7.42 -3.14 -8.14
N ALA A 143 7.94 -2.22 -7.35
CA ALA A 143 7.70 -0.78 -7.52
C ALA A 143 8.09 -0.24 -8.92
N LYS A 144 9.09 -0.83 -9.59
CA LYS A 144 9.47 -0.43 -10.97
C LYS A 144 8.35 -0.66 -11.97
N ASP A 145 7.60 -1.76 -11.84
CA ASP A 145 6.50 -2.09 -12.74
C ASP A 145 5.35 -1.11 -12.52
N TYR A 146 5.07 -0.78 -11.26
CA TYR A 146 4.05 0.21 -10.92
C TYR A 146 4.40 1.61 -11.40
N VAL A 147 5.65 2.06 -11.26
CA VAL A 147 6.12 3.36 -11.80
C VAL A 147 5.99 3.39 -13.32
N ARG A 148 6.33 2.29 -13.99
CA ARG A 148 6.11 2.16 -15.44
C ARG A 148 4.62 2.27 -15.78
N GLY A 149 3.75 1.59 -15.02
CA GLY A 149 2.29 1.69 -15.16
C GLY A 149 1.79 3.12 -14.96
N MET A 150 2.25 3.83 -13.91
CA MET A 150 1.92 5.23 -13.67
C MET A 150 2.29 6.11 -14.86
N TRP A 151 3.49 5.91 -15.42
CA TRP A 151 3.92 6.63 -16.61
C TRP A 151 3.05 6.31 -17.83
N MET A 152 2.72 5.05 -18.05
CA MET A 152 1.84 4.63 -19.16
C MET A 152 0.44 5.24 -19.03
N ILE A 153 -0.12 5.32 -17.80
CA ILE A 153 -1.40 5.99 -17.53
C ILE A 153 -1.34 7.45 -17.95
N THR A 154 -0.26 8.16 -17.62
CA THR A 154 -0.11 9.56 -18.03
C THR A 154 0.09 9.74 -19.53
N GLN A 155 0.58 8.73 -20.24
CA GLN A 155 0.75 8.75 -21.69
C GLN A 155 -0.50 8.30 -22.46
N HIS A 156 -1.49 7.74 -21.76
CA HIS A 156 -2.72 7.27 -22.41
C HIS A 156 -3.47 8.44 -23.05
N GLU A 157 -4.03 8.23 -24.24
CA GLU A 157 -4.71 9.29 -25.01
C GLU A 157 -5.91 9.87 -24.25
N LYS A 158 -6.67 9.01 -23.58
CA LYS A 158 -7.85 9.40 -22.80
C LYS A 158 -7.56 9.22 -21.31
N ALA A 159 -7.84 10.27 -20.54
CA ALA A 159 -7.80 10.19 -19.09
C ALA A 159 -8.91 9.25 -18.57
N ASP A 160 -8.53 8.33 -17.70
CA ASP A 160 -9.48 7.37 -17.10
C ASP A 160 -8.97 6.87 -15.74
N ASP A 161 -9.69 5.92 -15.15
CA ASP A 161 -9.31 5.23 -13.93
C ASP A 161 -8.73 3.87 -14.29
N PHE A 162 -7.64 3.47 -13.63
CA PHE A 162 -6.89 2.24 -13.96
C PHE A 162 -6.51 1.49 -12.70
N VAL A 163 -6.77 0.18 -12.68
CA VAL A 163 -6.27 -0.74 -11.66
C VAL A 163 -4.89 -1.25 -12.02
N LEU A 164 -3.94 -1.15 -11.09
CA LEU A 164 -2.62 -1.77 -11.20
C LEU A 164 -2.43 -2.81 -10.10
N ALA A 165 -2.38 -4.06 -10.52
CA ALA A 165 -2.21 -5.24 -9.66
C ALA A 165 -1.40 -6.31 -10.39
N THR A 166 -0.84 -7.28 -9.63
CA THR A 166 -0.20 -8.46 -10.22
C THR A 166 -1.21 -9.57 -10.55
N GLY A 167 -2.38 -9.52 -9.92
CA GLY A 167 -3.40 -10.57 -9.98
C GLY A 167 -3.09 -11.79 -9.12
N LYS A 168 -2.02 -11.74 -8.30
CA LYS A 168 -1.63 -12.82 -7.38
C LYS A 168 -1.58 -12.32 -5.96
N MET A 169 -2.18 -13.06 -5.05
CA MET A 169 -2.18 -12.75 -3.63
C MET A 169 -1.32 -13.74 -2.86
N TYR A 170 -0.54 -13.20 -1.92
CA TYR A 170 0.25 -13.98 -0.97
C TYR A 170 -0.10 -13.57 0.46
N SER A 171 -0.06 -14.51 1.37
CA SER A 171 -0.18 -14.22 2.81
C SER A 171 1.13 -13.65 3.37
N VAL A 172 1.04 -12.97 4.50
CA VAL A 172 2.24 -12.53 5.24
C VAL A 172 3.09 -13.73 5.61
N ARG A 173 2.47 -14.85 5.96
CA ARG A 173 3.14 -16.13 6.26
C ARG A 173 4.01 -16.59 5.09
N GLU A 174 3.42 -16.74 3.91
CA GLU A 174 4.13 -17.14 2.69
C GLU A 174 5.30 -16.21 2.38
N PHE A 175 5.12 -14.90 2.55
CA PHE A 175 6.20 -13.95 2.34
C PHE A 175 7.36 -14.14 3.33
N VAL A 176 7.08 -14.43 4.60
CA VAL A 176 8.13 -14.75 5.59
C VAL A 176 8.85 -16.03 5.20
N GLU A 177 8.12 -17.06 4.79
CA GLU A 177 8.69 -18.36 4.40
C GLU A 177 9.63 -18.21 3.19
N TYR A 178 9.20 -17.54 2.13
CA TYR A 178 10.06 -17.23 0.97
C TYR A 178 11.30 -16.42 1.34
N ALA A 179 11.13 -15.39 2.19
CA ALA A 179 12.24 -14.56 2.61
C ALA A 179 13.22 -15.32 3.50
N ALA A 180 12.73 -16.20 4.38
CA ALA A 180 13.57 -17.03 5.25
C ALA A 180 14.33 -18.10 4.46
N GLU A 181 13.71 -18.70 3.44
CA GLU A 181 14.36 -19.64 2.54
C GLU A 181 15.61 -19.01 1.87
N TYR A 182 15.48 -17.76 1.43
CA TYR A 182 16.62 -17.01 0.86
C TYR A 182 17.81 -16.88 1.82
N PHE A 183 17.55 -16.75 3.12
CA PHE A 183 18.59 -16.70 4.15
C PHE A 183 19.05 -18.09 4.64
N GLY A 184 18.42 -19.18 4.17
CA GLY A 184 18.69 -20.54 4.61
C GLY A 184 18.17 -20.84 6.02
N PHE A 185 17.15 -20.12 6.49
CA PHE A 185 16.53 -20.33 7.79
C PHE A 185 15.43 -21.37 7.74
N SER A 186 15.30 -22.15 8.82
CA SER A 186 14.09 -22.87 9.17
C SER A 186 13.23 -22.04 10.11
N ILE A 187 11.92 -21.98 9.83
CA ILE A 187 10.99 -21.19 10.64
C ILE A 187 10.30 -22.07 11.68
N GLN A 188 10.27 -21.62 12.91
CA GLN A 188 9.39 -22.15 13.94
C GLN A 188 8.33 -21.10 14.29
N TRP A 189 7.07 -21.42 14.02
CA TRP A 189 5.95 -20.57 14.38
C TRP A 189 5.58 -20.80 15.84
N ARG A 190 5.50 -19.74 16.65
CA ARG A 190 5.05 -19.80 18.05
C ARG A 190 4.02 -18.71 18.32
N GLY A 191 3.04 -19.02 19.18
CA GLY A 191 1.99 -18.11 19.63
C GLY A 191 0.73 -18.15 18.80
N GLU A 192 -0.30 -17.43 19.26
CA GLU A 192 -1.59 -17.26 18.61
C GLU A 192 -1.95 -15.77 18.55
N GLY A 193 -2.69 -15.36 17.52
CA GLY A 193 -3.17 -13.99 17.36
C GLY A 193 -2.09 -12.99 16.90
N LEU A 194 -1.77 -11.96 17.68
CA LEU A 194 -0.74 -10.96 17.41
C LEU A 194 0.68 -11.44 17.74
N SER A 195 0.98 -12.69 17.53
CA SER A 195 2.05 -13.44 18.19
C SER A 195 3.33 -13.62 17.39
N LEU A 196 4.34 -13.88 18.18
CA LEU A 196 5.75 -14.12 17.93
C LEU A 196 6.03 -15.22 16.88
N ILE A 197 7.00 -14.93 16.01
CA ILE A 197 7.69 -15.93 15.20
C ILE A 197 9.08 -16.12 15.79
N HIS A 198 9.40 -17.34 16.22
CA HIS A 198 10.79 -17.75 16.47
C HIS A 198 11.39 -18.27 15.17
N ILE A 199 12.49 -17.67 14.75
CA ILE A 199 13.32 -18.18 13.66
C ILE A 199 14.49 -18.84 14.31
N SER A 200 14.62 -20.16 14.16
CA SER A 200 15.79 -20.90 14.63
C SER A 200 16.99 -20.59 13.73
N GLU A 201 18.19 -20.59 14.36
CA GLU A 201 19.46 -20.34 13.65
C GLU A 201 19.62 -21.21 12.39
N PRO A 202 20.31 -20.68 11.35
CA PRO A 202 20.63 -21.46 10.17
C PRO A 202 21.42 -22.69 10.59
N THR A 203 21.01 -23.86 10.13
CA THR A 203 21.87 -25.05 10.18
C THR A 203 23.09 -24.67 9.35
N ARG A 204 24.21 -24.40 9.99
CA ARG A 204 25.50 -24.18 9.30
C ARG A 204 25.74 -25.38 8.40
N ARG A 205 25.55 -25.22 7.10
CA ARG A 205 26.15 -26.12 6.13
C ARG A 205 27.66 -25.87 6.25
N THR A 206 28.36 -26.78 6.91
CA THR A 206 29.83 -26.89 6.81
C THR A 206 30.15 -27.12 5.34
N ILE A 207 30.87 -26.19 4.74
CA ILE A 207 31.46 -26.34 3.43
C ILE A 207 32.67 -27.23 3.58
#